data_40e0c26d993e2aeacfbfe0044c3887fc
#
_entry.id   40e0c26d993e2aeacfbfe0044c3887fc
#
_cell.length_a   1.000
_cell.length_b   1.000
_cell.length_c   1.000
_cell.angle_alpha   90.00
_cell.angle_beta   90.00
_cell.angle_gamma   90.00
#
_symmetry.space_group_name_H-M   'P 1'
#
loop_
_entity.id
_entity.type
_entity.pdbx_description
1 polymer ?
#
loop_
_entity_poly.entity_id
_entity_poly.type
_entity_poly.pdbx_seq_one_letter_code
_entity_poly.pdbx_strand_id
1 'polypeptide(L)'
;MRRYELTYIIDPDVSEDVRKQIFEKTRNLIEKEKGLIVEFTEWGQKKLAYIIRKKARGYYIYMDYCGESALADELERFLRLDDSVLKYMTVVIDKAVDMDAVTAEIERRKTSKTETKVNDLDDAPSAAGADTEEDEQLIDDEEEE
;
A
#
# COMPACT_ATOMS: atom_id res chain seq x y z
N MET A 1 -7.42 11.25 -22.16
CA MET A 1 -7.27 10.55 -20.89
C MET A 1 -7.28 11.51 -19.72
N ARG A 2 -7.77 11.07 -18.60
CA ARG A 2 -7.81 11.82 -17.34
C ARG A 2 -6.84 11.18 -16.34
N ARG A 3 -6.38 11.96 -15.38
CA ARG A 3 -5.58 11.47 -14.27
C ARG A 3 -6.41 11.45 -13.00
N TYR A 4 -6.34 10.34 -12.27
CA TYR A 4 -7.10 10.10 -11.06
C TYR A 4 -6.21 9.70 -9.90
N GLU A 5 -6.58 10.12 -8.71
CA GLU A 5 -6.11 9.54 -7.46
C GLU A 5 -7.19 8.65 -6.87
N LEU A 6 -6.86 7.41 -6.62
CA LEU A 6 -7.72 6.45 -5.96
C LEU A 6 -7.12 6.06 -4.63
N THR A 7 -7.89 6.27 -3.58
CA THR A 7 -7.58 5.75 -2.25
C THR A 7 -8.67 4.77 -1.84
N TYR A 8 -8.28 3.58 -1.43
CA TYR A 8 -9.23 2.62 -0.91
C TYR A 8 -8.72 1.93 0.34
N ILE A 9 -9.65 1.44 1.14
CA ILE A 9 -9.39 0.83 2.43
C ILE A 9 -9.88 -0.60 2.37
N ILE A 10 -8.98 -1.54 2.64
CA ILE A 10 -9.27 -2.97 2.70
C ILE A 10 -9.48 -3.37 4.17
N ASP A 11 -10.38 -4.32 4.40
CA ASP A 11 -10.58 -4.93 5.71
C ASP A 11 -9.24 -5.47 6.24
N PRO A 12 -8.80 -5.06 7.43
CA PRO A 12 -7.51 -5.47 7.98
C PRO A 12 -7.43 -6.95 8.33
N ASP A 13 -8.57 -7.61 8.48
CA ASP A 13 -8.65 -9.03 8.88
C ASP A 13 -8.55 -10.00 7.70
N VAL A 14 -8.56 -9.51 6.46
CA VAL A 14 -8.35 -10.35 5.29
C VAL A 14 -6.89 -10.78 5.17
N SER A 15 -6.66 -11.96 4.61
CA SER A 15 -5.32 -12.48 4.38
C SER A 15 -4.54 -11.65 3.35
N GLU A 16 -3.22 -11.76 3.38
CA GLU A 16 -2.35 -11.15 2.38
C GLU A 16 -2.68 -11.62 0.96
N ASP A 17 -3.03 -12.88 0.80
CA ASP A 17 -3.43 -13.46 -0.50
C ASP A 17 -4.68 -12.77 -1.06
N VAL A 18 -5.67 -12.48 -0.23
CA VAL A 18 -6.88 -11.75 -0.63
C VAL A 18 -6.53 -10.31 -1.03
N ARG A 19 -5.65 -9.63 -0.29
CA ARG A 19 -5.17 -8.30 -0.66
C ARG A 19 -4.46 -8.31 -2.01
N LYS A 20 -3.57 -9.26 -2.23
CA LYS A 20 -2.87 -9.42 -3.52
C LYS A 20 -3.83 -9.66 -4.68
N GLN A 21 -4.86 -10.45 -4.49
CA GLN A 21 -5.90 -10.66 -5.51
C GLN A 21 -6.63 -9.36 -5.87
N ILE A 22 -6.94 -8.53 -4.89
CA ILE A 22 -7.56 -7.22 -5.13
C ILE A 22 -6.60 -6.32 -5.94
N PHE A 23 -5.33 -6.29 -5.59
CA PHE A 23 -4.32 -5.51 -6.31
C PHE A 23 -4.15 -5.97 -7.76
N GLU A 24 -4.08 -7.26 -7.99
CA GLU A 24 -3.96 -7.83 -9.32
C GLU A 24 -5.19 -7.54 -10.19
N LYS A 25 -6.39 -7.69 -9.64
CA LYS A 25 -7.62 -7.35 -10.35
C LYS A 25 -7.70 -5.87 -10.71
N THR A 26 -7.28 -5.01 -9.81
CA THR A 26 -7.22 -3.56 -10.06
C THR A 26 -6.25 -3.24 -11.19
N ARG A 27 -5.05 -3.82 -11.17
CA ARG A 27 -4.06 -3.65 -12.25
C ARG A 27 -4.56 -4.18 -13.58
N ASN A 28 -5.14 -5.36 -13.57
CA ASN A 28 -5.67 -5.99 -14.78
C ASN A 28 -6.79 -5.16 -15.42
N LEU A 29 -7.65 -4.54 -14.63
CA LEU A 29 -8.67 -3.63 -15.13
C LEU A 29 -8.06 -2.41 -15.82
N ILE A 30 -7.04 -1.81 -15.22
CA ILE A 30 -6.35 -0.66 -15.78
C ILE A 30 -5.65 -1.03 -17.10
N GLU A 31 -4.96 -2.15 -17.13
CA GLU A 31 -4.29 -2.63 -18.35
C GLU A 31 -5.28 -2.98 -19.47
N LYS A 32 -6.38 -3.66 -19.12
CA LYS A 32 -7.43 -4.04 -20.07
C LYS A 32 -8.04 -2.82 -20.76
N GLU A 33 -8.29 -1.77 -20.02
CA GLU A 33 -8.86 -0.51 -20.52
C GLU A 33 -7.80 0.46 -21.06
N LYS A 34 -6.58 -0.01 -21.28
CA LYS A 34 -5.45 0.78 -21.79
C LYS A 34 -5.09 1.99 -20.93
N GLY A 35 -5.37 1.92 -19.65
CA GLY A 35 -4.92 2.89 -18.68
C GLY A 35 -3.44 2.72 -18.31
N LEU A 36 -2.94 3.64 -17.52
CA LEU A 36 -1.54 3.66 -17.11
C LEU A 36 -1.44 3.95 -15.60
N ILE A 37 -0.76 3.10 -14.87
CA ILE A 37 -0.51 3.30 -13.44
C ILE A 37 0.74 4.17 -13.28
N VAL A 38 0.57 5.34 -12.66
CA VAL A 38 1.66 6.27 -12.35
C VAL A 38 2.33 5.88 -11.04
N GLU A 39 1.55 5.60 -10.02
CA GLU A 39 2.03 5.20 -8.71
C GLU A 39 1.05 4.24 -8.03
N PHE A 40 1.60 3.25 -7.34
CA PHE A 40 0.86 2.35 -6.48
C PHE A 40 1.61 2.23 -5.15
N THR A 41 0.97 2.62 -4.07
CA THR A 41 1.59 2.62 -2.74
C THR A 41 0.67 1.98 -1.71
N GLU A 42 1.19 1.04 -0.98
CA GLU A 42 0.54 0.48 0.20
C GLU A 42 0.94 1.31 1.42
N TRP A 43 -0.01 2.04 1.99
CA TRP A 43 0.24 2.80 3.21
C TRP A 43 0.17 1.94 4.47
N GLY A 44 -0.35 0.72 4.33
CA GLY A 44 -0.45 -0.23 5.42
C GLY A 44 -1.65 0.00 6.33
N GLN A 45 -1.65 -0.69 7.44
CA GLN A 45 -2.74 -0.66 8.41
C GLN A 45 -2.71 0.63 9.22
N LYS A 46 -3.85 1.34 9.26
CA LYS A 46 -4.01 2.59 9.99
C LYS A 46 -5.35 2.63 10.71
N LYS A 47 -5.41 3.44 11.77
CA LYS A 47 -6.65 3.72 12.48
C LYS A 47 -7.58 4.54 11.59
N LEU A 48 -8.85 4.14 11.52
CA LEU A 48 -9.90 4.87 10.82
C LEU A 48 -10.33 6.09 11.62
N ALA A 49 -10.73 7.16 10.93
CA ALA A 49 -11.31 8.35 11.58
C ALA A 49 -12.64 8.04 12.28
N TYR A 50 -13.37 7.06 11.78
CA TYR A 50 -14.61 6.53 12.35
C TYR A 50 -14.73 5.04 12.02
N ILE A 51 -15.54 4.31 12.80
CA ILE A 51 -15.73 2.88 12.61
C ILE A 51 -16.51 2.62 11.31
N ILE A 52 -15.97 1.74 10.45
CA ILE A 52 -16.62 1.29 9.22
C ILE A 52 -16.84 -0.22 9.33
N ARG A 53 -18.08 -0.68 9.15
CA ARG A 53 -18.46 -2.10 9.25
C ARG A 53 -17.90 -2.79 10.49
N LYS A 54 -17.99 -2.12 11.65
CA LYS A 54 -17.44 -2.56 12.94
C LYS A 54 -15.91 -2.68 13.00
N LYS A 55 -15.20 -2.10 12.05
CA LYS A 55 -13.73 -2.06 12.01
C LYS A 55 -13.24 -0.67 12.45
N ALA A 56 -12.31 -0.64 13.38
CA ALA A 56 -11.64 0.58 13.84
C ALA A 56 -10.36 0.89 13.06
N ARG A 57 -9.84 -0.08 12.34
CA ARG A 57 -8.62 0.00 11.51
C ARG A 57 -8.91 -0.45 10.10
N GLY A 58 -8.07 -0.05 9.16
CA GLY A 58 -8.13 -0.45 7.77
C GLY A 58 -6.77 -0.47 7.13
N TYR A 59 -6.64 -1.24 6.06
CA TYR A 59 -5.45 -1.30 5.24
C TYR A 59 -5.59 -0.31 4.08
N TYR A 60 -4.78 0.76 4.09
CA TYR A 60 -4.86 1.86 3.12
C TYR A 60 -4.00 1.62 1.90
N ILE A 61 -4.59 1.83 0.73
CA ILE A 61 -3.94 1.78 -0.57
C ILE A 61 -4.13 3.10 -1.27
N TYR A 62 -3.05 3.62 -1.82
CA TYR A 62 -3.04 4.79 -2.68
C TYR A 62 -2.62 4.42 -4.09
N MET A 63 -3.34 4.90 -5.08
CA MET A 63 -3.02 4.68 -6.48
C MET A 63 -3.25 5.95 -7.29
N ASP A 64 -2.27 6.30 -8.11
CA ASP A 64 -2.35 7.37 -9.10
C ASP A 64 -2.32 6.71 -10.48
N TYR A 65 -3.33 6.95 -11.29
CA TYR A 65 -3.46 6.34 -12.62
C TYR A 65 -4.07 7.29 -13.64
N CYS A 66 -3.82 7.01 -14.89
CA CYS A 66 -4.41 7.68 -16.03
C CYS A 66 -5.32 6.72 -16.79
N GLY A 67 -6.44 7.22 -17.26
CA GLY A 67 -7.39 6.44 -18.05
C GLY A 67 -8.61 7.25 -18.49
N GLU A 68 -9.49 6.60 -19.19
CA GLU A 68 -10.78 7.16 -19.55
C GLU A 68 -11.76 7.10 -18.38
N SER A 69 -12.83 7.88 -18.44
CA SER A 69 -13.83 7.89 -17.37
C SER A 69 -14.50 6.52 -17.17
N ALA A 70 -14.65 5.75 -18.23
CA ALA A 70 -15.19 4.39 -18.17
C ALA A 70 -14.33 3.46 -17.29
N LEU A 71 -13.02 3.61 -17.33
CA LEU A 71 -12.10 2.86 -16.44
C LEU A 71 -12.32 3.23 -14.97
N ALA A 72 -12.47 4.50 -14.67
CA ALA A 72 -12.74 4.96 -13.30
C ALA A 72 -14.04 4.37 -12.77
N ASP A 73 -15.10 4.37 -13.59
CA ASP A 73 -16.40 3.79 -13.25
C ASP A 73 -16.30 2.27 -12.99
N GLU A 74 -15.56 1.54 -13.79
CA GLU A 74 -15.34 0.10 -13.62
C GLU A 74 -14.51 -0.22 -12.37
N LEU A 75 -13.49 0.57 -12.06
CA LEU A 75 -12.73 0.42 -10.83
C LEU A 75 -13.58 0.68 -9.60
N GLU A 76 -14.37 1.73 -9.60
CA GLU A 76 -15.27 2.03 -8.49
C GLU A 76 -16.33 0.95 -8.32
N ARG A 77 -16.88 0.43 -9.42
CA ARG A 77 -17.81 -0.69 -9.39
C ARG A 77 -17.18 -1.94 -8.80
N PHE A 78 -15.98 -2.28 -9.22
CA PHE A 78 -15.24 -3.42 -8.68
C PHE A 78 -15.01 -3.28 -7.18
N LEU A 79 -14.52 -2.14 -6.72
CA LEU A 79 -14.26 -1.87 -5.31
C LEU A 79 -15.55 -1.84 -4.46
N ARG A 80 -16.64 -1.32 -5.01
CA ARG A 80 -17.94 -1.29 -4.33
C ARG A 80 -18.53 -2.69 -4.14
N LEU A 81 -18.32 -3.59 -5.09
CA LEU A 81 -18.85 -4.95 -5.06
C LEU A 81 -17.99 -5.93 -4.24
N ASP A 82 -16.76 -5.57 -3.94
CA ASP A 82 -15.87 -6.41 -3.14
C ASP A 82 -16.11 -6.19 -1.65
N ASP A 83 -16.53 -7.23 -0.96
CA ASP A 83 -16.84 -7.17 0.48
C ASP A 83 -15.61 -6.90 1.35
N SER A 84 -14.41 -7.16 0.83
CA SER A 84 -13.15 -6.89 1.52
C SER A 84 -12.75 -5.41 1.48
N VAL A 85 -13.39 -4.60 0.64
CA VAL A 85 -13.15 -3.16 0.54
C VAL A 85 -14.14 -2.41 1.43
N LEU A 86 -13.61 -1.72 2.45
CA LEU A 86 -14.42 -0.97 3.40
C LEU A 86 -14.89 0.37 2.84
N LYS A 87 -14.01 1.05 2.12
CA LYS A 87 -14.26 2.36 1.54
C LYS A 87 -13.32 2.62 0.38
N TYR A 88 -13.77 3.41 -0.57
CA TYR A 88 -12.94 3.94 -1.65
C TYR A 88 -13.28 5.40 -1.93
N MET A 89 -12.31 6.12 -2.48
CA MET A 89 -12.48 7.50 -2.92
C MET A 89 -11.63 7.75 -4.16
N THR A 90 -12.27 8.26 -5.21
CA THR A 90 -11.61 8.66 -6.46
C THR A 90 -11.68 10.17 -6.63
N VAL A 91 -10.57 10.78 -6.96
CA VAL A 91 -10.47 12.22 -7.24
C VAL A 91 -9.86 12.42 -8.62
N VAL A 92 -10.47 13.27 -9.44
CA VAL A 92 -9.91 13.70 -10.72
C VAL A 92 -8.86 14.77 -10.46
N ILE A 93 -7.60 14.48 -10.81
CA ILE A 93 -6.50 15.44 -10.66
C ILE A 93 -6.37 16.30 -11.91
N ASP A 94 -6.47 15.68 -13.08
CA ASP A 94 -6.33 16.34 -14.37
C ASP A 94 -7.33 15.75 -15.38
N LYS A 95 -8.04 16.64 -16.09
CA LYS A 95 -9.06 16.25 -17.07
C LYS A 95 -8.50 16.01 -18.46
N ALA A 96 -7.31 16.48 -18.73
CA ALA A 96 -6.63 16.36 -20.02
C ALA A 96 -5.13 16.16 -19.83
N VAL A 97 -4.71 14.90 -19.84
CA VAL A 97 -3.34 14.50 -19.54
C VAL A 97 -2.53 14.35 -20.82
N ASP A 98 -1.32 14.90 -20.83
CA ASP A 98 -0.30 14.58 -21.81
C ASP A 98 0.35 13.24 -21.46
N MET A 99 0.09 12.21 -22.27
CA MET A 99 0.58 10.86 -22.02
C MET A 99 2.11 10.75 -22.11
N ASP A 100 2.74 11.56 -22.93
CA ASP A 100 4.21 11.55 -23.06
C ASP A 100 4.85 12.13 -21.77
N ALA A 101 4.28 13.19 -21.23
CA ALA A 101 4.72 13.77 -19.95
C ALA A 101 4.53 12.79 -18.78
N VAL A 102 3.42 12.07 -18.74
CA VAL A 102 3.14 11.06 -17.71
C VAL A 102 4.10 9.88 -17.82
N THR A 103 4.35 9.39 -19.02
CA THR A 103 5.32 8.31 -19.24
C THR A 103 6.71 8.71 -18.76
N ALA A 104 7.16 9.92 -19.09
CA ALA A 104 8.42 10.46 -18.60
C ALA A 104 8.46 10.60 -17.07
N GLU A 105 7.35 10.98 -16.44
CA GLU A 105 7.23 11.03 -14.98
C GLU A 105 7.37 9.65 -14.35
N ILE A 106 6.74 8.62 -14.92
CA ILE A 106 6.83 7.25 -14.43
C ILE A 106 8.27 6.74 -14.52
N GLU A 107 8.95 6.99 -15.61
CA GLU A 107 10.36 6.59 -15.78
C GLU A 107 11.27 7.28 -14.76
N ARG A 108 11.10 8.56 -14.54
CA ARG A 108 11.84 9.31 -13.50
C ARG A 108 11.60 8.75 -12.09
N ARG A 109 10.36 8.41 -11.77
CA ARG A 109 10.01 7.80 -10.46
C ARG A 109 10.61 6.41 -10.28
N LYS A 110 10.67 5.60 -11.33
CA LYS A 110 11.34 4.28 -11.30
C LYS A 110 12.83 4.43 -11.03
N THR A 111 13.50 5.36 -11.69
CA THR A 111 14.94 5.62 -11.52
C THR A 111 15.24 6.08 -10.09
N SER A 112 14.47 7.03 -9.55
CA SER A 112 14.69 7.53 -8.19
C SER A 112 14.45 6.44 -7.11
N LYS A 113 13.47 5.56 -7.30
CA LYS A 113 13.24 4.43 -6.39
C LYS A 113 14.39 3.40 -6.42
N THR A 114 15.03 3.24 -7.56
CA THR A 114 16.19 2.35 -7.69
C THR A 114 17.40 2.93 -6.98
N GLU A 115 17.64 4.22 -7.12
CA GLU A 115 18.74 4.93 -6.43
C GLU A 115 18.59 4.92 -4.91
N THR A 116 17.37 5.11 -4.41
CA THR A 116 17.10 5.06 -2.96
C THR A 116 17.33 3.66 -2.39
N LYS A 117 16.94 2.61 -3.11
CA LYS A 117 17.21 1.23 -2.68
C LYS A 117 18.69 0.86 -2.65
N VAL A 118 19.49 1.44 -3.53
CA VAL A 118 20.94 1.19 -3.57
C VAL A 118 21.63 1.90 -2.37
N ASN A 119 21.18 3.09 -2.03
CA ASN A 119 21.72 3.83 -0.90
C ASN A 119 21.36 3.22 0.47
N ASP A 120 20.17 2.60 0.58
CA ASP A 120 19.76 1.92 1.82
C ASP A 120 20.50 0.59 2.08
N LEU A 121 21.17 0.05 1.07
CA LEU A 121 21.98 -1.17 1.21
C LEU A 121 23.41 -0.90 1.66
N ASP A 122 23.90 0.32 1.51
CA ASP A 122 25.25 0.71 1.93
C ASP A 122 25.32 1.26 3.37
N ASP A 123 24.21 1.53 4.00
CA ASP A 123 24.12 2.03 5.38
C ASP A 123 23.45 1.00 6.32
N ALA A 124 23.92 -0.22 6.27
CA ALA A 124 23.63 -1.18 7.31
C ALA A 124 24.66 -0.98 8.43
N PRO A 125 24.27 -0.52 9.64
CA PRO A 125 25.20 -0.48 10.74
C PRO A 125 25.63 -1.90 11.06
N SER A 126 26.91 -2.15 10.97
CA SER A 126 27.56 -3.34 11.49
C SER A 126 27.29 -3.42 12.99
N ALA A 127 26.29 -4.13 13.39
CA ALA A 127 26.08 -4.49 14.78
C ALA A 127 27.03 -5.62 15.14
N ALA A 128 28.27 -5.28 15.41
CA ALA A 128 29.20 -6.12 16.15
C ALA A 128 29.10 -5.73 17.61
N GLY A 129 28.62 -6.63 18.44
CA GLY A 129 28.70 -6.50 19.89
C GLY A 129 27.38 -6.79 20.60
N ALA A 130 26.96 -8.04 20.56
CA ALA A 130 26.09 -8.57 21.58
C ALA A 130 26.97 -9.24 22.64
N ASP A 131 27.35 -8.52 23.66
CA ASP A 131 27.79 -9.11 24.90
C ASP A 131 26.55 -9.49 25.69
N THR A 132 26.27 -10.76 25.68
CA THR A 132 25.39 -11.39 26.64
C THR A 132 26.20 -11.64 27.89
N GLU A 133 26.09 -10.79 28.89
CA GLU A 133 26.40 -11.17 30.23
C GLU A 133 25.17 -11.79 30.87
N GLU A 134 25.28 -13.09 31.04
CA GLU A 134 24.43 -13.90 31.90
C GLU A 134 24.64 -13.45 33.35
N ASP A 135 23.66 -12.84 33.94
CA ASP A 135 23.52 -12.79 35.38
C ASP A 135 22.63 -13.92 35.85
N GLU A 136 23.23 -15.01 36.16
CA GLU A 136 22.67 -16.03 37.04
C GLU A 136 22.52 -15.44 38.45
N GLN A 137 21.31 -15.13 38.83
CA GLN A 137 20.98 -15.01 40.22
C GLN A 137 20.27 -16.27 40.69
N LEU A 138 21.08 -17.07 41.34
CA LEU A 138 20.65 -18.12 42.26
C LEU A 138 19.74 -17.55 43.32
N ILE A 139 18.52 -18.00 43.33
CA ILE A 139 17.61 -17.82 44.45
C ILE A 139 17.83 -19.01 45.34
N ASP A 140 18.46 -18.77 46.47
CA ASP A 140 18.56 -19.71 47.57
C ASP A 140 17.20 -19.81 48.22
N ASP A 141 16.69 -21.05 48.21
CA ASP A 141 15.66 -21.55 49.09
C ASP A 141 16.24 -21.70 50.48
N GLU A 142 15.64 -21.10 51.46
CA GLU A 142 15.67 -21.64 52.81
C GLU A 142 14.31 -21.62 53.44
N GLU A 143 13.88 -22.86 53.65
CA GLU A 143 12.87 -23.32 54.60
C GLU A 143 13.08 -22.76 55.98
N GLU A 144 12.01 -22.63 56.73
CA GLU A 144 11.77 -23.39 57.96
C GLU A 144 10.55 -22.82 58.68
N GLU A 145 9.77 -23.69 59.03
CA GLU A 145 8.94 -24.27 60.08
C GLU A 145 7.50 -23.78 60.12
#